data_2870997761e39334433943105b8df666
#
_entry.id   2870997761e39334433943105b8df666
#
_cell.length_a   1.000
_cell.length_b   1.000
_cell.length_c   1.000
_cell.angle_alpha   90.00
_cell.angle_beta   90.00
_cell.angle_gamma   90.00
#
_symmetry.space_group_name_H-M   'P 1'
#
loop_
_entity.id
_entity.type
_entity.pdbx_description
1 polymer ?
#
loop_
_entity_poly.entity_id
_entity_poly.type
_entity_poly.pdbx_seq_one_letter_code
_entity_poly.pdbx_strand_id
1 'polypeptide(L)'
;YDLAAVMYKDSLDMDMNDRKILANIIMESIDDSFLIIHGTDTMSETAEFLATIFEDRKIVITGAMRPFEIDKVEASVNLGCSIGFLKAQEKNGVYICMNGYIEPWDKIKKNIRKGQFELV
;
A
#
# COMPACT_ATOMS: atom_id res chain seq x y z
N TYR A 1 3.85 -3.55 18.58
CA TYR A 1 3.63 -3.52 17.13
C TYR A 1 2.47 -2.58 16.80
N ASP A 2 2.78 -1.43 16.30
CA ASP A 2 1.77 -0.43 16.00
C ASP A 2 1.52 -0.35 14.49
N LEU A 3 0.26 -0.45 14.11
CA LEU A 3 -0.19 -0.27 12.75
C LEU A 3 -0.83 1.09 12.62
N ALA A 4 -0.25 1.95 11.80
CA ALA A 4 -0.89 3.19 11.42
C ALA A 4 -1.61 2.97 10.09
N ALA A 5 -2.93 2.89 10.11
CA ALA A 5 -3.73 2.98 8.90
C ALA A 5 -3.91 4.46 8.61
N VAL A 6 -3.26 4.96 7.57
CA VAL A 6 -2.99 6.38 7.48
C VAL A 6 -3.92 7.13 6.54
N MET A 7 -4.36 6.54 5.44
CA MET A 7 -5.20 7.29 4.51
C MET A 7 -6.04 6.36 3.64
N TYR A 8 -7.32 6.71 3.50
CA TYR A 8 -8.19 6.08 2.52
C TYR A 8 -8.73 7.17 1.59
N LYS A 9 -8.30 7.16 0.33
CA LYS A 9 -8.76 8.09 -0.67
C LYS A 9 -8.75 7.41 -2.03
N ASP A 10 -9.72 7.76 -2.89
CA ASP A 10 -9.72 7.31 -4.26
C ASP A 10 -8.44 7.79 -4.92
N SER A 11 -7.69 6.89 -5.55
CA SER A 11 -6.39 7.24 -6.06
C SER A 11 -6.42 8.21 -7.24
N LEU A 12 -7.56 8.37 -7.91
CA LEU A 12 -7.72 9.41 -8.94
C LEU A 12 -7.74 10.81 -8.32
N ASP A 13 -8.17 10.93 -7.06
CA ASP A 13 -8.17 12.18 -6.32
C ASP A 13 -6.89 12.41 -5.54
N MET A 14 -5.99 11.43 -5.55
CA MET A 14 -4.72 11.48 -4.83
C MET A 14 -3.73 12.34 -5.59
N ASP A 15 -3.26 13.42 -4.98
CA ASP A 15 -2.28 14.31 -5.59
C ASP A 15 -0.96 14.30 -4.80
N MET A 16 0.01 15.09 -5.26
CA MET A 16 1.31 15.15 -4.63
C MET A 16 1.24 15.77 -3.22
N ASN A 17 0.30 16.68 -2.97
CA ASN A 17 0.11 17.24 -1.64
C ASN A 17 -0.36 16.17 -0.65
N ASP A 18 -1.28 15.29 -1.08
CA ASP A 18 -1.73 14.18 -0.25
C ASP A 18 -0.57 13.24 0.08
N ARG A 19 0.28 12.95 -0.90
CA ARG A 19 1.44 12.09 -0.71
C ARG A 19 2.46 12.70 0.24
N LYS A 20 2.65 14.01 0.19
CA LYS A 20 3.54 14.72 1.11
C LYS A 20 3.00 14.71 2.55
N ILE A 21 1.69 14.86 2.71
CA ILE A 21 1.05 14.74 4.02
C ILE A 21 1.28 13.35 4.59
N LEU A 22 1.06 12.31 3.77
CA LEU A 22 1.30 10.94 4.15
C LEU A 22 2.76 10.71 4.57
N ALA A 23 3.70 11.21 3.79
CA ALA A 23 5.12 11.09 4.10
C ALA A 23 5.47 11.78 5.42
N ASN A 24 4.89 12.95 5.71
CA ASN A 24 5.12 13.64 6.96
C ASN A 24 4.60 12.84 8.16
N ILE A 25 3.44 12.22 8.03
CA ILE A 25 2.88 11.38 9.09
C ILE A 25 3.83 10.22 9.40
N ILE A 26 4.34 9.56 8.36
CA ILE A 26 5.29 8.45 8.53
C ILE A 26 6.58 8.93 9.17
N MET A 27 7.10 10.06 8.68
CA MET A 27 8.38 10.61 9.16
C MET A 27 8.34 11.00 10.64
N GLU A 28 7.22 11.54 11.10
CA GLU A 28 7.06 11.96 12.48
C GLU A 28 6.74 10.81 13.44
N SER A 29 6.38 9.65 12.92
CA SER A 29 6.06 8.50 13.74
C SER A 29 7.33 7.78 14.19
N ILE A 30 7.28 7.24 15.41
CA ILE A 30 8.34 6.38 15.93
C ILE A 30 8.19 4.93 15.47
N ASP A 31 7.09 4.61 14.81
CA ASP A 31 6.82 3.25 14.34
C ASP A 31 7.69 2.90 13.13
N ASP A 32 8.01 1.62 13.01
CA ASP A 32 8.80 1.10 11.89
C ASP A 32 7.94 0.49 10.78
N SER A 33 6.69 0.20 11.07
CA SER A 33 5.80 -0.54 10.17
C SER A 33 4.51 0.22 9.94
N PHE A 34 4.10 0.32 8.67
CA PHE A 34 2.92 1.06 8.27
C PHE A 34 2.10 0.27 7.27
N LEU A 35 0.79 0.35 7.44
CA LEU A 35 -0.17 -0.19 6.49
C LEU A 35 -0.98 0.98 5.93
N ILE A 36 -0.97 1.12 4.61
CA ILE A 36 -1.68 2.19 3.92
C ILE A 36 -2.76 1.58 3.05
N ILE A 37 -4.00 2.04 3.23
CA ILE A 37 -5.11 1.66 2.38
C ILE A 37 -5.29 2.74 1.33
N HIS A 38 -5.24 2.37 0.07
CA HIS A 38 -5.13 3.31 -1.06
C HIS A 38 -5.97 2.82 -2.23
N GLY A 39 -6.53 3.75 -2.99
CA GLY A 39 -7.15 3.41 -4.26
C GLY A 39 -6.12 2.82 -5.22
N THR A 40 -6.56 2.01 -6.18
CA THR A 40 -5.64 1.20 -6.97
C THR A 40 -5.03 1.90 -8.19
N ASP A 41 -5.64 2.99 -8.69
CA ASP A 41 -5.22 3.58 -9.96
C ASP A 41 -3.84 4.23 -9.91
N THR A 42 -3.49 4.89 -8.81
CA THR A 42 -2.18 5.53 -8.65
C THR A 42 -1.37 4.97 -7.48
N MET A 43 -1.68 3.74 -7.09
CA MET A 43 -1.00 3.07 -5.97
C MET A 43 0.51 2.97 -6.20
N SER A 44 0.93 2.65 -7.42
CA SER A 44 2.34 2.52 -7.78
C SER A 44 3.08 3.86 -7.69
N GLU A 45 2.43 4.96 -8.05
CA GLU A 45 3.06 6.29 -7.94
C GLU A 45 3.29 6.68 -6.48
N THR A 46 2.32 6.38 -5.61
CA THR A 46 2.49 6.63 -4.18
C THR A 46 3.59 5.74 -3.60
N ALA A 47 3.64 4.48 -4.00
CA ALA A 47 4.68 3.56 -3.56
C ALA A 47 6.08 4.04 -3.97
N GLU A 48 6.24 4.47 -5.21
CA GLU A 48 7.50 5.02 -5.70
C GLU A 48 7.92 6.27 -4.92
N PHE A 49 6.98 7.18 -4.68
CA PHE A 49 7.23 8.40 -3.92
C PHE A 49 7.75 8.07 -2.52
N LEU A 50 7.08 7.14 -1.82
CA LEU A 50 7.50 6.75 -0.48
C LEU A 50 8.84 6.01 -0.48
N ALA A 51 9.10 5.21 -1.50
CA ALA A 51 10.35 4.48 -1.62
C ALA A 51 11.55 5.40 -1.81
N THR A 52 11.37 6.57 -2.43
CA THR A 52 12.46 7.55 -2.58
C THR A 52 12.80 8.24 -1.26
N ILE A 53 11.88 8.25 -0.29
CA ILE A 53 12.06 8.95 0.98
C ILE A 53 12.49 8.01 2.09
N PHE A 54 11.88 6.81 2.16
CA PHE A 54 12.04 5.92 3.30
C PHE A 54 12.83 4.65 2.94
N GLU A 55 13.99 4.51 3.55
CA GLU A 55 14.79 3.27 3.48
C GLU A 55 14.75 2.52 4.80
N ASP A 56 14.25 3.16 5.86
CA ASP A 56 14.29 2.67 7.23
C ASP A 56 12.92 2.26 7.80
N ARG A 57 11.94 2.07 6.92
CA ARG A 57 10.57 1.70 7.31
C ARG A 57 10.08 0.51 6.49
N LYS A 58 9.15 -0.25 7.07
CA LYS A 58 8.38 -1.26 6.33
C LYS A 58 7.01 -0.67 6.05
N ILE A 59 6.69 -0.53 4.79
CA ILE A 59 5.43 0.08 4.36
C ILE A 59 4.76 -0.88 3.40
N VAL A 60 3.52 -1.27 3.72
CA VAL A 60 2.69 -2.04 2.79
C VAL A 60 1.52 -1.17 2.36
N ILE A 61 1.33 -1.06 1.06
CA ILE A 61 0.19 -0.37 0.47
C ILE A 61 -0.74 -1.43 -0.08
N THR A 62 -1.99 -1.36 0.29
CA THR A 62 -3.01 -2.29 -0.16
C THR A 62 -4.32 -1.56 -0.42
N GLY A 63 -5.26 -2.27 -1.00
CA GLY A 63 -6.59 -1.73 -1.31
C GLY A 63 -7.47 -2.85 -1.80
N ALA A 64 -8.45 -2.49 -2.61
CA ALA A 64 -9.33 -3.44 -3.26
C ALA A 64 -9.66 -2.95 -4.66
N MET A 65 -9.77 -3.88 -5.62
CA MET A 65 -10.17 -3.56 -6.98
C MET A 65 -11.65 -3.20 -7.05
N ARG A 66 -12.44 -3.72 -6.12
CA ARG A 66 -13.88 -3.48 -6.03
C ARG A 66 -14.23 -2.76 -4.73
N PRO A 67 -15.26 -1.91 -4.73
CA PRO A 67 -15.72 -1.29 -3.49
C PRO A 67 -16.03 -2.34 -2.42
N PHE A 68 -15.73 -2.02 -1.17
CA PHE A 68 -15.97 -2.92 -0.05
C PHE A 68 -17.41 -3.38 0.04
N GLU A 69 -18.36 -2.52 -0.32
CA GLU A 69 -19.78 -2.84 -0.32
C GLU A 69 -20.14 -3.95 -1.32
N ILE A 70 -19.34 -4.10 -2.38
CA ILE A 70 -19.56 -5.12 -3.40
C ILE A 70 -18.78 -6.39 -3.07
N ASP A 71 -17.53 -6.25 -2.61
CA ASP A 71 -16.68 -7.40 -2.32
C ASP A 71 -15.89 -7.17 -1.02
N LYS A 72 -16.49 -7.61 0.09
CA LYS A 72 -15.86 -7.54 1.40
C LYS A 72 -14.70 -8.52 1.53
N VAL A 73 -14.74 -9.62 0.80
CA VAL A 73 -13.72 -10.66 0.89
C VAL A 73 -12.39 -10.18 0.34
N GLU A 74 -12.39 -9.53 -0.82
CA GLU A 74 -11.16 -9.03 -1.43
C GLU A 74 -10.42 -8.08 -0.48
N ALA A 75 -11.12 -7.07 0.04
CA ALA A 75 -10.51 -6.10 0.93
C ALA A 75 -9.98 -6.76 2.21
N SER A 76 -10.75 -7.69 2.78
CA SER A 76 -10.37 -8.38 4.01
C SER A 76 -9.17 -9.28 3.83
N VAL A 77 -9.09 -9.99 2.71
CA VAL A 77 -7.94 -10.85 2.39
C VAL A 77 -6.68 -10.01 2.22
N ASN A 78 -6.76 -8.92 1.44
CA ASN A 78 -5.63 -8.04 1.23
C ASN A 78 -5.14 -7.42 2.53
N LEU A 79 -6.06 -7.00 3.38
CA LEU A 79 -5.71 -6.43 4.68
C LEU A 79 -5.03 -7.47 5.58
N GLY A 80 -5.60 -8.66 5.68
CA GLY A 80 -5.04 -9.74 6.49
C GLY A 80 -3.66 -10.18 6.02
N CYS A 81 -3.48 -10.31 4.70
CA CYS A 81 -2.17 -10.64 4.12
C CYS A 81 -1.14 -9.56 4.43
N SER A 82 -1.52 -8.29 4.34
CA SER A 82 -0.65 -7.17 4.63
C SER A 82 -0.19 -7.17 6.08
N ILE A 83 -1.10 -7.39 7.01
CA ILE A 83 -0.79 -7.43 8.43
C ILE A 83 0.17 -8.59 8.74
N GLY A 84 -0.13 -9.78 8.21
CA GLY A 84 0.74 -10.95 8.40
C GLY A 84 2.13 -10.73 7.84
N PHE A 85 2.22 -10.13 6.66
CA PHE A 85 3.50 -9.83 6.02
C PHE A 85 4.33 -8.85 6.87
N LEU A 86 3.70 -7.78 7.36
CA LEU A 86 4.41 -6.79 8.19
C LEU A 86 4.97 -7.39 9.48
N LYS A 87 4.27 -8.37 10.04
CA LYS A 87 4.75 -9.07 11.24
C LYS A 87 5.90 -10.03 10.95
N ALA A 88 5.91 -10.64 9.78
CA ALA A 88 6.88 -11.68 9.41
C ALA A 88 8.11 -11.14 8.70
N GLN A 89 7.96 -10.08 7.90
CA GLN A 89 9.05 -9.55 7.07
C GLN A 89 9.95 -8.65 7.91
N GLU A 90 11.25 -8.92 7.88
CA GLU A 90 12.24 -8.13 8.59
C GLU A 90 12.87 -7.04 7.73
N LYS A 91 12.79 -7.18 6.42
CA LYS A 91 13.43 -6.25 5.49
C LYS A 91 12.58 -5.01 5.28
N ASN A 92 13.19 -3.84 5.51
CA ASN A 92 12.55 -2.55 5.20
C ASN A 92 12.34 -2.40 3.71
N GLY A 93 11.35 -1.63 3.34
CA GLY A 93 11.01 -1.34 1.96
C GLY A 93 9.55 -0.97 1.82
N VAL A 94 9.16 -0.62 0.60
CA VAL A 94 7.78 -0.34 0.24
C VAL A 94 7.27 -1.50 -0.61
N TYR A 95 6.17 -2.08 -0.16
CA TYR A 95 5.58 -3.28 -0.76
C TYR A 95 4.13 -2.99 -1.16
N ILE A 96 3.66 -3.69 -2.17
CA ILE A 96 2.25 -3.66 -2.58
C ILE A 96 1.66 -5.04 -2.36
N CYS A 97 0.49 -5.09 -1.71
CA CYS A 97 -0.26 -6.31 -1.47
C CYS A 97 -1.57 -6.26 -2.23
N MET A 98 -1.65 -6.98 -3.34
CA MET A 98 -2.85 -7.05 -4.19
C MET A 98 -2.91 -8.39 -4.92
N ASN A 99 -4.12 -8.87 -5.14
CA ASN A 99 -4.40 -10.07 -5.96
C ASN A 99 -3.60 -11.31 -5.53
N GLY A 100 -3.38 -11.48 -4.22
CA GLY A 100 -2.64 -12.62 -3.68
C GLY A 100 -1.13 -12.47 -3.73
N TYR A 101 -0.63 -11.35 -4.24
CA TYR A 101 0.80 -11.05 -4.28
C TYR A 101 1.17 -10.04 -3.20
N ILE A 102 2.34 -10.23 -2.58
CA ILE A 102 2.99 -9.19 -1.77
C ILE A 102 4.41 -9.10 -2.28
N GLU A 103 4.73 -8.01 -2.95
CA GLU A 103 6.02 -7.83 -3.60
C GLU A 103 6.54 -6.42 -3.37
N PRO A 104 7.86 -6.20 -3.50
CA PRO A 104 8.39 -4.84 -3.58
C PRO A 104 7.63 -4.06 -4.65
N TRP A 105 7.43 -2.78 -4.41
CA TRP A 105 6.55 -1.93 -5.22
C TRP A 105 6.86 -1.95 -6.72
N ASP A 106 8.12 -2.16 -7.10
CA ASP A 106 8.56 -2.16 -8.49
C ASP A 106 8.46 -3.55 -9.15
N LYS A 107 8.00 -4.56 -8.43
CA LYS A 107 7.83 -5.93 -8.93
C LYS A 107 6.38 -6.30 -9.18
N ILE A 108 5.44 -5.39 -8.95
CA ILE A 108 4.02 -5.63 -9.14
C ILE A 108 3.38 -4.38 -9.72
N LYS A 109 2.43 -4.54 -10.64
CA LYS A 109 1.81 -3.43 -11.33
C LYS A 109 0.37 -3.74 -11.71
N LYS A 110 -0.48 -2.72 -11.69
CA LYS A 110 -1.87 -2.87 -12.12
C LYS A 110 -1.95 -3.02 -13.63
N ASN A 111 -2.61 -4.08 -14.09
CA ASN A 111 -3.00 -4.23 -15.47
C ASN A 111 -4.41 -3.66 -15.62
N ILE A 112 -4.53 -2.48 -16.21
CA ILE A 112 -5.79 -1.77 -16.33
C ILE A 112 -6.79 -2.55 -17.18
N ARG A 113 -6.32 -3.22 -18.22
CA ARG A 113 -7.19 -3.99 -19.13
C ARG A 113 -7.82 -5.19 -18.44
N LYS A 114 -7.05 -5.88 -17.57
CA LYS A 114 -7.53 -7.06 -16.85
C LYS A 114 -8.21 -6.71 -15.53
N GLY A 115 -8.03 -5.47 -15.04
CA GLY A 115 -8.56 -5.07 -13.76
C GLY A 115 -7.93 -5.82 -12.59
N GLN A 116 -6.65 -6.11 -12.66
CA GLN A 116 -5.93 -6.84 -11.62
C GLN A 116 -4.46 -6.45 -11.58
N PHE A 117 -3.82 -6.70 -10.46
CA PHE A 117 -2.37 -6.56 -10.33
C PHE A 117 -1.68 -7.84 -10.76
N GLU A 118 -0.50 -7.70 -11.35
CA GLU A 118 0.30 -8.82 -11.81
C GLU A 118 1.78 -8.54 -11.62
N LEU A 119 2.59 -9.58 -11.58
CA LEU A 119 4.03 -9.45 -11.45
C LEU A 119 4.63 -8.84 -12.73
N VAL A 120 5.66 -8.04 -12.54
CA VAL A 120 6.36 -7.37 -13.63
C VAL A 120 7.71 -8.05 -13.88
#